data_6d8c903cc912a700070e7d3a78aa5538
#
_entry.id   6d8c903cc912a700070e7d3a78aa5538
#
_cell.length_a   1.000
_cell.length_b   1.000
_cell.length_c   1.000
_cell.angle_alpha   90.00
_cell.angle_beta   90.00
_cell.angle_gamma   90.00
#
_symmetry.space_group_name_H-M   'P 1'
#
loop_
_entity.id
_entity.type
_entity.pdbx_description
1 polymer ?
#
loop_
_entity_poly.entity_id
_entity_poly.type
_entity_poly.pdbx_seq_one_letter_code
_entity_poly.pdbx_strand_id
1 'polypeptide(L)'
;MTLESLKILTTGTRRGFGSYIAKKLNTSKFDRNSKLNELNKNYDVIIHCANNSSKNILSNNFYEFSYDNFFLTTELLKLNFKHFIFISSIGIYPQSHQVYNEKSRYVVKTRNFYEFFKIMNENYIHKSSKKFTILRVAGLLHQSSRE
;
A
#
# COMPACT_ATOMS: atom_id res chain seq x y z
N MET A 1 -20.08 -11.80 12.50
CA MET A 1 -18.90 -12.11 11.67
C MET A 1 -17.69 -11.65 12.48
N THR A 2 -16.89 -12.56 13.00
CA THR A 2 -15.69 -12.24 13.79
C THR A 2 -14.51 -11.98 12.86
N LEU A 3 -13.53 -11.18 13.29
CA LEU A 3 -12.30 -10.94 12.51
C LEU A 3 -11.57 -12.23 12.14
N GLU A 4 -11.66 -13.25 12.97
CA GLU A 4 -11.03 -14.58 12.78
C GLU A 4 -11.62 -15.37 11.61
N SER A 5 -12.84 -15.06 11.16
CA SER A 5 -13.50 -15.72 10.03
C SER A 5 -13.17 -15.09 8.67
N LEU A 6 -12.48 -13.95 8.65
CA LEU A 6 -12.16 -13.22 7.43
C LEU A 6 -10.91 -13.78 6.73
N LYS A 7 -10.99 -13.98 5.43
CA LYS A 7 -9.83 -14.27 4.58
C LYS A 7 -9.13 -12.96 4.22
N ILE A 8 -8.07 -12.63 4.93
CA ILE A 8 -7.33 -11.39 4.76
C ILE A 8 -5.98 -11.66 4.10
N LEU A 9 -5.63 -10.90 3.08
CA LEU A 9 -4.29 -10.84 2.49
C LEU A 9 -3.60 -9.56 2.95
N THR A 10 -2.38 -9.68 3.49
CA THR A 10 -1.53 -8.52 3.79
C THR A 10 -0.29 -8.55 2.90
N THR A 11 0.03 -7.44 2.25
CA THR A 11 1.24 -7.32 1.43
C THR A 11 2.33 -6.52 2.17
N GLY A 12 3.59 -6.65 1.72
CA GLY A 12 4.72 -5.96 2.36
C GLY A 12 5.07 -6.54 3.74
N THR A 13 4.98 -7.85 3.89
CA THR A 13 5.01 -8.54 5.18
C THR A 13 6.40 -8.92 5.69
N ARG A 14 7.48 -8.59 4.97
CA ARG A 14 8.86 -8.90 5.41
C ARG A 14 9.27 -8.12 6.67
N ARG A 15 8.89 -6.85 6.76
CA ARG A 15 9.25 -5.96 7.88
C ARG A 15 8.25 -4.81 8.06
N GLY A 16 8.40 -4.08 9.15
CA GLY A 16 7.62 -2.87 9.40
C GLY A 16 6.13 -3.12 9.58
N PHE A 17 5.31 -2.17 9.17
CA PHE A 17 3.88 -2.16 9.44
C PHE A 17 3.13 -3.36 8.84
N GLY A 18 3.46 -3.76 7.61
CA GLY A 18 2.83 -4.94 6.99
C GLY A 18 3.12 -6.24 7.76
N SER A 19 4.36 -6.41 8.25
CA SER A 19 4.71 -7.55 9.11
C SER A 19 3.95 -7.53 10.43
N TYR A 20 3.84 -6.37 11.05
CA TYR A 20 3.07 -6.18 12.29
C TYR A 20 1.60 -6.55 12.10
N ILE A 21 0.94 -5.99 11.09
CA ILE A 21 -0.46 -6.28 10.77
C ILE A 21 -0.67 -7.76 10.47
N ALA A 22 0.20 -8.36 9.66
CA ALA A 22 0.08 -9.77 9.30
C ALA A 22 0.16 -10.70 10.51
N LYS A 23 1.03 -10.39 11.47
CA LYS A 23 1.13 -11.15 12.73
C LYS A 23 -0.08 -10.90 13.63
N LYS A 24 -0.49 -9.62 13.80
CA LYS A 24 -1.56 -9.23 14.72
C LYS A 24 -2.93 -9.78 14.31
N LEU A 25 -3.20 -9.82 13.00
CA LEU A 25 -4.47 -10.29 12.45
C LEU A 25 -4.40 -11.72 11.89
N ASN A 26 -3.26 -12.41 12.02
CA ASN A 26 -3.04 -13.75 11.50
C ASN A 26 -3.47 -13.90 10.02
N THR A 27 -2.97 -13.02 9.14
CA THR A 27 -3.38 -12.96 7.73
C THR A 27 -2.50 -13.80 6.81
N SER A 28 -3.01 -14.12 5.63
CA SER A 28 -2.18 -14.57 4.51
C SER A 28 -1.17 -13.49 4.15
N LYS A 29 0.08 -13.89 3.86
CA LYS A 29 1.20 -12.97 3.63
C LYS A 29 1.58 -12.95 2.17
N PHE A 30 1.92 -11.76 1.67
CA PHE A 30 2.50 -11.57 0.35
C PHE A 30 3.71 -10.64 0.45
N ASP A 31 4.84 -11.11 -0.02
CA ASP A 31 6.11 -10.36 -0.09
C ASP A 31 6.82 -10.63 -1.42
N ARG A 32 8.07 -10.16 -1.56
CA ARG A 32 8.85 -10.30 -2.80
C ARG A 32 9.14 -11.73 -3.23
N ASN A 33 9.05 -12.69 -2.31
CA ASN A 33 9.26 -14.11 -2.61
C ASN A 33 7.95 -14.79 -3.02
N SER A 34 6.82 -14.11 -2.87
CA SER A 34 5.50 -14.64 -3.21
C SER A 34 5.18 -14.40 -4.67
N LYS A 35 4.44 -15.32 -5.29
CA LYS A 35 3.98 -15.19 -6.66
C LYS A 35 2.46 -14.92 -6.69
N LEU A 36 2.03 -14.00 -7.54
CA LEU A 36 0.62 -13.62 -7.65
C LEU A 36 -0.28 -14.79 -8.07
N ASN A 37 0.20 -15.70 -8.91
CA ASN A 37 -0.53 -16.88 -9.36
C ASN A 37 -0.72 -17.95 -8.26
N GLU A 38 0.03 -17.87 -7.17
CA GLU A 38 -0.09 -18.74 -6.00
C GLU A 38 -1.10 -18.22 -4.97
N LEU A 39 -1.62 -17.00 -5.16
CA LEU A 39 -2.61 -16.42 -4.27
C LEU A 39 -3.97 -17.11 -4.41
N ASN A 40 -4.69 -17.20 -3.30
CA ASN A 40 -6.09 -17.63 -3.31
C ASN A 40 -6.91 -16.71 -4.22
N LYS A 41 -7.93 -17.28 -4.86
CA LYS A 41 -8.76 -16.52 -5.80
C LYS A 41 -9.75 -15.57 -5.11
N ASN A 42 -9.98 -15.72 -3.79
CA ASN A 42 -11.01 -14.96 -3.08
C ASN A 42 -10.51 -14.50 -1.71
N TYR A 43 -10.59 -13.20 -1.46
CA TYR A 43 -10.32 -12.58 -0.16
C TYR A 43 -11.52 -11.75 0.30
N ASP A 44 -11.73 -11.65 1.60
CA ASP A 44 -12.64 -10.66 2.15
C ASP A 44 -11.99 -9.28 2.15
N VAL A 45 -10.71 -9.21 2.56
CA VAL A 45 -9.96 -7.96 2.64
C VAL A 45 -8.55 -8.14 2.10
N ILE A 46 -8.09 -7.17 1.32
CA ILE A 46 -6.66 -7.02 0.98
C ILE A 46 -6.14 -5.77 1.68
N ILE A 47 -5.09 -5.92 2.52
CA ILE A 47 -4.39 -4.81 3.16
C ILE A 47 -3.06 -4.61 2.44
N HIS A 48 -2.98 -3.56 1.64
CA HIS A 48 -1.81 -3.30 0.81
C HIS A 48 -0.85 -2.34 1.52
N CYS A 49 0.19 -2.93 2.15
CA CYS A 49 1.26 -2.21 2.85
C CYS A 49 2.58 -2.23 2.07
N ALA A 50 2.68 -3.02 0.98
CA ALA A 50 3.92 -3.12 0.22
C ALA A 50 4.35 -1.76 -0.32
N ASN A 51 5.64 -1.48 -0.16
CA ASN A 51 6.27 -0.26 -0.63
C ASN A 51 7.78 -0.46 -0.72
N ASN A 52 8.37 0.03 -1.78
CA ASN A 52 9.81 0.14 -1.93
C ASN A 52 10.25 1.57 -1.56
N SER A 53 10.91 1.73 -0.43
CA SER A 53 11.38 3.02 0.09
C SER A 53 12.84 3.31 -0.28
N SER A 54 13.39 2.63 -1.28
CA SER A 54 14.75 2.89 -1.74
C SER A 54 14.90 4.35 -2.15
N LYS A 55 15.96 5.00 -1.64
CA LYS A 55 16.32 6.37 -2.03
C LYS A 55 17.20 6.41 -3.28
N ASN A 56 17.93 5.33 -3.54
CA ASN A 56 18.84 5.20 -4.67
C ASN A 56 18.13 4.50 -5.82
N ILE A 57 17.38 5.26 -6.60
CA ILE A 57 16.67 4.76 -7.76
C ILE A 57 17.56 5.03 -8.97
N LEU A 58 18.20 3.97 -9.43
CA LEU A 58 19.02 3.98 -10.64
C LEU A 58 18.20 3.46 -11.83
N SER A 59 18.62 3.75 -13.04
CA SER A 59 17.94 3.28 -14.25
C SER A 59 17.79 1.75 -14.31
N ASN A 60 18.76 1.01 -13.79
CA ASN A 60 18.77 -0.46 -13.78
C ASN A 60 17.79 -1.09 -12.77
N ASN A 61 17.32 -0.35 -11.77
CA ASN A 61 16.36 -0.84 -10.77
C ASN A 61 15.01 -0.10 -10.81
N PHE A 62 14.83 0.84 -11.75
CA PHE A 62 13.61 1.63 -11.86
C PHE A 62 12.37 0.78 -12.15
N TYR A 63 12.51 -0.28 -12.94
CA TYR A 63 11.41 -1.20 -13.22
C TYR A 63 10.93 -1.91 -11.95
N GLU A 64 11.86 -2.49 -11.17
CA GLU A 64 11.54 -3.15 -9.90
C GLU A 64 10.90 -2.17 -8.90
N PHE A 65 11.47 -0.96 -8.83
CA PHE A 65 10.92 0.10 -7.98
C PHE A 65 9.49 0.48 -8.39
N SER A 66 9.24 0.62 -9.69
CA SER A 66 7.91 0.94 -10.22
C SER A 66 6.93 -0.21 -10.03
N TYR A 67 7.40 -1.44 -10.19
CA TYR A 67 6.60 -2.62 -9.93
C TYR A 67 6.14 -2.67 -8.48
N ASP A 68 7.06 -2.56 -7.53
CA ASP A 68 6.76 -2.59 -6.10
C ASP A 68 5.82 -1.45 -5.67
N ASN A 69 5.95 -0.28 -6.29
CA ASN A 69 5.24 0.92 -5.84
C ASN A 69 3.97 1.24 -6.63
N PHE A 70 3.74 0.63 -7.80
CA PHE A 70 2.56 0.90 -8.61
C PHE A 70 1.96 -0.35 -9.25
N PHE A 71 2.73 -1.10 -10.05
CA PHE A 71 2.15 -2.21 -10.81
C PHE A 71 1.60 -3.31 -9.91
N LEU A 72 2.21 -3.57 -8.76
CA LEU A 72 1.66 -4.50 -7.78
C LEU A 72 0.25 -4.11 -7.33
N THR A 73 -0.01 -2.81 -7.11
CA THR A 73 -1.36 -2.33 -6.78
C THR A 73 -2.36 -2.67 -7.90
N THR A 74 -1.96 -2.45 -9.16
CA THR A 74 -2.84 -2.74 -10.30
C THR A 74 -3.16 -4.22 -10.42
N GLU A 75 -2.19 -5.10 -10.15
CA GLU A 75 -2.38 -6.55 -10.16
C GLU A 75 -3.27 -7.03 -9.00
N LEU A 76 -3.06 -6.48 -7.79
CA LEU A 76 -3.88 -6.81 -6.64
C LEU A 76 -5.35 -6.41 -6.86
N LEU A 77 -5.63 -5.30 -7.53
CA LEU A 77 -6.98 -4.86 -7.84
C LEU A 77 -7.72 -5.75 -8.85
N LYS A 78 -7.01 -6.60 -9.60
CA LYS A 78 -7.61 -7.62 -10.48
C LYS A 78 -8.08 -8.85 -9.72
N LEU A 79 -7.62 -9.07 -8.49
CA LEU A 79 -8.04 -10.19 -7.66
C LEU A 79 -9.52 -10.05 -7.26
N ASN A 80 -10.12 -11.17 -6.83
CA ASN A 80 -11.46 -11.14 -6.26
C ASN A 80 -11.39 -10.90 -4.75
N PHE A 81 -11.97 -9.79 -4.31
CA PHE A 81 -12.03 -9.39 -2.90
C PHE A 81 -13.26 -8.51 -2.64
N LYS A 82 -13.65 -8.40 -1.36
CA LYS A 82 -14.78 -7.54 -0.96
C LYS A 82 -14.35 -6.12 -0.61
N HIS A 83 -13.16 -5.95 -0.04
CA HIS A 83 -12.64 -4.63 0.38
C HIS A 83 -11.13 -4.50 0.21
N PHE A 84 -10.66 -3.36 -0.27
CA PHE A 84 -9.24 -3.05 -0.46
C PHE A 84 -8.82 -1.93 0.49
N ILE A 85 -7.81 -2.16 1.33
CA ILE A 85 -7.24 -1.15 2.23
C ILE A 85 -5.85 -0.81 1.71
N PHE A 86 -5.66 0.45 1.32
CA PHE A 86 -4.39 0.95 0.83
C PHE A 86 -3.71 1.85 1.86
N ILE A 87 -2.47 1.54 2.22
CA ILE A 87 -1.66 2.37 3.10
C ILE A 87 -0.95 3.43 2.26
N SER A 88 -1.50 4.62 2.26
CA SER A 88 -0.95 5.82 1.64
C SER A 88 -0.13 6.63 2.65
N SER A 89 0.17 7.88 2.36
CA SER A 89 1.01 8.75 3.18
C SER A 89 0.46 10.17 3.23
N ILE A 90 0.60 10.84 4.37
CA ILE A 90 0.38 12.30 4.45
C ILE A 90 1.40 13.09 3.62
N GLY A 91 2.53 12.48 3.21
CA GLY A 91 3.53 13.10 2.35
C GLY A 91 3.01 13.51 0.97
N ILE A 92 1.83 13.03 0.56
CA ILE A 92 1.17 13.46 -0.69
C ILE A 92 0.63 14.90 -0.62
N TYR A 93 0.42 15.44 0.58
CA TYR A 93 0.00 16.82 0.75
C TYR A 93 1.18 17.78 0.52
N PRO A 94 0.93 18.98 -0.05
CA PRO A 94 1.95 20.01 -0.15
C PRO A 94 2.51 20.38 1.23
N GLN A 95 3.81 20.64 1.32
CA GLN A 95 4.35 21.25 2.53
C GLN A 95 3.89 22.70 2.62
N SER A 96 3.00 22.99 3.55
CA SER A 96 2.52 24.33 3.86
C SER A 96 2.07 24.39 5.32
N HIS A 97 1.79 25.60 5.79
CA HIS A 97 1.18 25.81 7.11
C HIS A 97 -0.34 25.57 7.12
N GLN A 98 -0.90 25.06 6.01
CA GLN A 98 -2.34 24.81 5.92
C GLN A 98 -2.70 23.48 6.60
N VAL A 99 -3.90 23.43 7.15
CA VAL A 99 -4.48 22.19 7.66
C VAL A 99 -5.12 21.42 6.49
N TYR A 100 -4.73 20.16 6.35
CA TYR A 100 -5.27 19.26 5.34
C TYR A 100 -6.19 18.22 5.96
N ASN A 101 -7.20 17.81 5.20
CA ASN A 101 -8.11 16.72 5.55
C ASN A 101 -8.25 15.76 4.35
N GLU A 102 -9.07 14.74 4.50
CA GLU A 102 -9.23 13.67 3.51
C GLU A 102 -9.78 14.18 2.16
N LYS A 103 -10.53 15.29 2.17
CA LYS A 103 -11.10 15.94 0.96
C LYS A 103 -10.13 16.94 0.33
N SER A 104 -9.04 17.28 1.01
CA SER A 104 -8.06 18.21 0.49
C SER A 104 -7.42 17.64 -0.77
N ARG A 105 -7.36 18.47 -1.81
CA ARG A 105 -6.70 18.10 -3.06
C ARG A 105 -5.18 18.09 -2.83
N TYR A 106 -4.52 17.04 -3.32
CA TYR A 106 -3.08 17.02 -3.41
C TYR A 106 -2.63 17.63 -4.75
N VAL A 107 -1.52 18.32 -4.73
CA VAL A 107 -0.93 18.89 -5.93
C VAL A 107 0.08 17.88 -6.48
N VAL A 108 -0.02 17.57 -7.77
CA VAL A 108 0.88 16.64 -8.47
C VAL A 108 2.34 17.11 -8.51
N LYS A 109 2.67 18.26 -7.92
CA LYS A 109 4.04 18.74 -7.77
C LYS A 109 4.75 17.92 -6.68
N THR A 110 5.06 16.68 -7.02
CA THR A 110 5.72 15.74 -6.13
C THR A 110 7.21 16.02 -6.05
N ARG A 111 7.78 15.83 -4.86
CA ARG A 111 9.20 16.04 -4.58
C ARG A 111 10.04 14.80 -4.87
N ASN A 112 9.40 13.64 -4.93
CA ASN A 112 10.09 12.38 -5.11
C ASN A 112 9.15 11.32 -5.69
N PHE A 113 9.74 10.24 -6.22
CA PHE A 113 8.98 9.13 -6.82
C PHE A 113 8.07 8.40 -5.82
N TYR A 114 8.41 8.37 -4.53
CA TYR A 114 7.56 7.75 -3.52
C TYR A 114 6.19 8.44 -3.44
N GLU A 115 6.18 9.77 -3.28
CA GLU A 115 4.95 10.57 -3.24
C GLU A 115 4.19 10.46 -4.56
N PHE A 116 4.90 10.54 -5.69
CA PHE A 116 4.32 10.37 -7.01
C PHE A 116 3.55 9.06 -7.14
N PHE A 117 4.17 7.93 -6.79
CA PHE A 117 3.50 6.63 -6.87
C PHE A 117 2.37 6.48 -5.85
N LYS A 118 2.44 7.08 -4.68
CA LYS A 118 1.30 7.10 -3.75
C LYS A 118 0.10 7.82 -4.36
N ILE A 119 0.30 8.98 -4.99
CA ILE A 119 -0.75 9.73 -5.70
C ILE A 119 -1.31 8.91 -6.88
N MET A 120 -0.44 8.30 -7.67
CA MET A 120 -0.84 7.45 -8.79
C MET A 120 -1.72 6.28 -8.33
N ASN A 121 -1.33 5.61 -7.24
CA ASN A 121 -2.12 4.52 -6.66
C ASN A 121 -3.49 4.99 -6.17
N GLU A 122 -3.56 6.11 -5.42
CA GLU A 122 -4.84 6.64 -4.97
C GLU A 122 -5.76 6.94 -6.15
N ASN A 123 -5.25 7.60 -7.19
CA ASN A 123 -6.02 7.90 -8.40
C ASN A 123 -6.51 6.62 -9.11
N TYR A 124 -5.67 5.60 -9.18
CA TYR A 124 -6.03 4.34 -9.82
C TYR A 124 -7.08 3.57 -9.01
N ILE A 125 -6.94 3.54 -7.68
CA ILE A 125 -7.89 2.92 -6.76
C ILE A 125 -9.25 3.64 -6.85
N HIS A 126 -9.26 4.97 -6.83
CA HIS A 126 -10.50 5.76 -6.98
C HIS A 126 -11.24 5.51 -8.29
N LYS A 127 -10.52 5.22 -9.38
CA LYS A 127 -11.11 4.89 -10.68
C LYS A 127 -11.56 3.43 -10.77
N SER A 128 -11.16 2.59 -9.84
CA SER A 128 -11.61 1.19 -9.81
C SER A 128 -13.06 1.11 -9.34
N SER A 129 -13.79 0.10 -9.81
CA SER A 129 -15.15 -0.21 -9.34
C SER A 129 -15.20 -0.94 -7.99
N LYS A 130 -14.05 -1.09 -7.33
CA LYS A 130 -13.91 -1.86 -6.09
C LYS A 130 -14.23 -1.04 -4.86
N LYS A 131 -14.71 -1.69 -3.79
CA LYS A 131 -14.81 -1.05 -2.47
C LYS A 131 -13.42 -0.90 -1.87
N PHE A 132 -13.08 0.28 -1.38
CA PHE A 132 -11.77 0.56 -0.84
C PHE A 132 -11.80 1.52 0.37
N THR A 133 -10.70 1.53 1.09
CA THR A 133 -10.32 2.55 2.08
C THR A 133 -8.87 2.95 1.84
N ILE A 134 -8.59 4.23 1.77
CA ILE A 134 -7.23 4.77 1.68
C ILE A 134 -6.88 5.39 3.03
N LEU A 135 -5.80 4.90 3.64
CA LEU A 135 -5.29 5.42 4.91
C LEU A 135 -4.02 6.24 4.64
N ARG A 136 -4.12 7.57 4.69
CA ARG A 136 -2.98 8.49 4.60
C ARG A 136 -2.33 8.57 5.97
N VAL A 137 -1.31 7.75 6.18
CA VAL A 137 -0.66 7.64 7.48
C VAL A 137 0.50 8.62 7.61
N ALA A 138 0.68 9.15 8.82
CA ALA A 138 1.89 9.86 9.24
C ALA A 138 3.04 8.86 9.49
N GLY A 139 4.14 9.28 10.09
CA GLY A 139 5.21 8.36 10.48
C GLY A 139 4.69 7.26 11.39
N LEU A 140 4.81 6.02 10.95
CA LEU A 140 4.46 4.85 11.74
C LEU A 140 5.63 4.53 12.67
N LEU A 141 5.43 4.78 13.97
CA LEU A 141 6.40 4.45 15.00
C LEU A 141 6.14 3.03 15.51
N HIS A 142 7.06 2.13 15.21
CA HIS A 142 7.10 0.77 15.78
C HIS A 142 8.50 0.50 16.32
N GLN A 143 8.63 -0.34 17.36
CA GLN A 143 9.94 -0.69 17.95
C GLN A 143 10.94 -1.25 16.93
N SER A 144 10.47 -1.90 15.86
CA SER A 144 11.30 -2.42 14.76
C SER A 144 11.42 -1.49 13.54
N SER A 145 10.91 -0.26 13.60
CA SER A 145 10.94 0.66 12.45
C SER A 145 12.22 1.50 12.37
N ARG A 146 13.16 1.29 13.28
CA ARG A 146 14.44 2.03 13.38
C ARG A 146 15.70 1.20 13.17
N GLU A 147 15.57 -0.08 12.78
CA GLU A 147 16.71 -0.92 12.41
C GLU A 147 16.93 -0.96 10.90
#